data_a525af29fe7a28bac1c77c494ee895af
#
_entry.id   a525af29fe7a28bac1c77c494ee895af
#
_cell.length_a   1.000
_cell.length_b   1.000
_cell.length_c   1.000
_cell.angle_alpha   90.00
_cell.angle_beta   90.00
_cell.angle_gamma   90.00
#
_symmetry.space_group_name_H-M   'P 1'
#
loop_
_entity.id
_entity.type
_entity.pdbx_description
1 polymer ?
#
loop_
_entity_poly.entity_id
_entity_poly.type
_entity_poly.pdbx_seq_one_letter_code
_entity_poly.pdbx_strand_id
1 'polypeptide(L)'
;VSSLSNANQAHGNLGAMTTNPLHFVIENGATLMTTAAVQMGSPIRFESEDGGVISNSQDFAMNKPFSGTKMVKRGAGWLKTYASGANLSRMIIAGGTVQNNSGVAAKVVEIQAGSLVDNVGTANEINVPEGKNASWTTANRQTYSNKITGAGRLTVYCATEKGSDWVATRTPLKLNTAGFTGTLVPQATNAADGRFTLDSSAGLADAKMDIPSGIIVQNTGKVYTIGELTGTGSLGGGCTFSNGSSVGANTWKVGSLNTDFTFGGSIAAAGTKFEKVGTGVMTMTGTSDFTGTAVISEGTLCLNKSGGTTGMLGKGTLTVADGAT
;
A
#
# COMPACT_ATOMS: atom_id res chain seq x y z
N VAL A 1 -17.82 26.75 -10.66
CA VAL A 1 -17.50 26.84 -12.10
C VAL A 1 -18.04 25.60 -12.76
N SER A 2 -19.01 25.71 -13.67
CA SER A 2 -19.69 24.58 -14.32
C SER A 2 -18.95 24.03 -15.54
N SER A 3 -18.04 24.78 -16.13
CA SER A 3 -17.14 24.31 -17.18
C SER A 3 -15.81 25.07 -17.16
N LEU A 4 -14.75 24.33 -17.10
CA LEU A 4 -13.41 24.75 -17.52
C LEU A 4 -13.25 24.27 -18.95
N SER A 5 -12.58 25.01 -19.82
CA SER A 5 -12.53 24.68 -21.24
C SER A 5 -12.11 23.25 -21.53
N ASN A 6 -12.77 22.64 -22.48
CA ASN A 6 -12.32 21.43 -23.12
C ASN A 6 -10.94 21.65 -23.74
N ALA A 7 -10.11 20.60 -23.78
CA ALA A 7 -8.74 20.64 -24.32
C ALA A 7 -8.62 21.19 -25.76
N ASN A 8 -9.73 21.24 -26.49
CA ASN A 8 -9.81 21.70 -27.88
C ASN A 8 -10.45 23.07 -28.06
N GLN A 9 -10.79 23.78 -27.00
CA GLN A 9 -11.34 25.12 -27.08
C GLN A 9 -10.31 26.18 -26.73
N ALA A 10 -10.18 27.20 -27.57
CA ALA A 10 -9.22 28.28 -27.40
C ALA A 10 -9.53 29.17 -26.17
N HIS A 11 -10.74 29.15 -25.66
CA HIS A 11 -11.20 29.95 -24.52
C HIS A 11 -12.13 29.12 -23.63
N GLY A 12 -11.97 29.29 -22.33
CA GLY A 12 -12.86 28.71 -21.30
C GLY A 12 -13.28 29.77 -20.30
N ASN A 13 -14.07 29.37 -19.31
CA ASN A 13 -14.56 30.27 -18.24
C ASN A 13 -13.44 30.90 -17.40
N LEU A 14 -12.21 30.41 -17.52
CA LEU A 14 -11.00 30.92 -16.84
C LEU A 14 -10.00 31.59 -17.80
N GLY A 15 -10.45 31.94 -19.01
CA GLY A 15 -9.61 32.58 -20.03
C GLY A 15 -8.98 31.63 -21.05
N ALA A 16 -8.07 32.13 -21.88
CA ALA A 16 -7.40 31.35 -22.91
C ALA A 16 -6.50 30.27 -22.31
N MET A 17 -6.44 29.11 -22.95
CA MET A 17 -5.47 28.09 -22.60
C MET A 17 -4.05 28.58 -22.87
N THR A 18 -3.15 28.35 -21.97
CA THR A 18 -1.76 28.80 -22.05
C THR A 18 -0.82 27.77 -21.46
N THR A 19 0.44 27.85 -21.87
CA THR A 19 1.55 27.12 -21.25
C THR A 19 2.22 27.91 -20.12
N ASN A 20 1.80 29.17 -19.88
CA ASN A 20 2.36 29.99 -18.82
C ASN A 20 2.00 29.39 -17.44
N PRO A 21 2.98 28.98 -16.63
CA PRO A 21 2.72 28.35 -15.32
C PRO A 21 2.14 29.32 -14.29
N LEU A 22 2.16 30.61 -14.53
CA LEU A 22 1.58 31.64 -13.66
C LEU A 22 0.16 32.07 -14.07
N HIS A 23 -0.41 31.43 -15.11
CA HIS A 23 -1.72 31.83 -15.59
C HIS A 23 -2.85 31.46 -14.60
N PHE A 24 -2.69 30.36 -13.89
CA PHE A 24 -3.67 29.89 -12.91
C PHE A 24 -2.99 29.55 -11.60
N VAL A 25 -3.17 30.43 -10.62
CA VAL A 25 -2.58 30.29 -9.29
C VAL A 25 -3.70 30.10 -8.26
N ILE A 26 -3.51 29.14 -7.36
CA ILE A 26 -4.37 28.90 -6.20
C ILE A 26 -3.49 29.02 -4.96
N GLU A 27 -3.86 29.89 -4.05
CA GLU A 27 -3.05 30.20 -2.87
C GLU A 27 -3.92 30.41 -1.61
N ASN A 28 -3.26 30.48 -0.45
CA ASN A 28 -3.89 30.81 0.83
C ASN A 28 -5.11 29.90 1.16
N GLY A 29 -5.01 28.63 0.81
CA GLY A 29 -6.09 27.65 1.05
C GLY A 29 -7.33 27.84 0.16
N ALA A 30 -7.27 28.71 -0.85
CA ALA A 30 -8.39 28.90 -1.78
C ALA A 30 -8.80 27.60 -2.47
N THR A 31 -10.10 27.48 -2.73
CA THR A 31 -10.69 26.25 -3.29
C THR A 31 -11.19 26.46 -4.71
N LEU A 32 -10.69 25.67 -5.64
CA LEU A 32 -11.31 25.42 -6.92
C LEU A 32 -12.34 24.30 -6.77
N MET A 33 -13.61 24.64 -6.83
CA MET A 33 -14.69 23.66 -6.74
C MET A 33 -15.29 23.38 -8.12
N THR A 34 -15.50 22.09 -8.43
CA THR A 34 -16.19 21.66 -9.65
C THR A 34 -17.25 20.63 -9.35
N THR A 35 -18.41 20.76 -9.96
CA THR A 35 -19.57 19.86 -9.82
C THR A 35 -19.86 19.04 -11.07
N ALA A 36 -19.15 19.33 -12.16
CA ALA A 36 -19.20 18.59 -13.42
C ALA A 36 -17.82 18.03 -13.77
N ALA A 37 -17.76 17.10 -14.70
CA ALA A 37 -16.51 16.61 -15.25
C ALA A 37 -15.77 17.74 -15.98
N VAL A 38 -14.48 17.89 -15.71
CA VAL A 38 -13.65 19.00 -16.19
C VAL A 38 -12.33 18.48 -16.73
N GLN A 39 -11.89 19.09 -17.84
CA GLN A 39 -10.52 18.95 -18.34
C GLN A 39 -9.79 20.29 -18.23
N MET A 40 -8.69 20.32 -17.50
CA MET A 40 -7.86 21.51 -17.34
C MET A 40 -6.74 21.50 -18.36
N GLY A 41 -6.80 22.44 -19.29
CA GLY A 41 -5.83 22.62 -20.38
C GLY A 41 -4.71 23.61 -20.06
N SER A 42 -4.69 24.20 -18.88
CA SER A 42 -3.64 25.13 -18.42
C SER A 42 -2.92 24.60 -17.19
N PRO A 43 -1.63 24.95 -17.01
CA PRO A 43 -0.93 24.64 -15.77
C PRO A 43 -1.60 25.28 -14.56
N ILE A 44 -1.51 24.60 -13.41
CA ILE A 44 -1.95 25.14 -12.13
C ILE A 44 -0.74 25.23 -11.20
N ARG A 45 -0.61 26.36 -10.52
CA ARG A 45 0.39 26.57 -9.49
C ARG A 45 -0.28 26.76 -8.13
N PHE A 46 0.21 26.04 -7.15
CA PHE A 46 -0.24 26.12 -5.76
C PHE A 46 0.80 26.88 -4.95
N GLU A 47 0.47 28.08 -4.53
CA GLU A 47 1.38 28.97 -3.82
C GLU A 47 0.98 29.13 -2.36
N SER A 48 1.80 29.82 -1.59
CA SER A 48 1.70 29.96 -0.13
C SER A 48 1.89 28.68 0.67
N GLU A 49 2.09 28.80 1.96
CA GLU A 49 2.24 27.66 2.89
C GLU A 49 0.96 26.83 2.97
N ASP A 50 -0.20 27.48 2.93
CA ASP A 50 -1.49 26.80 2.93
C ASP A 50 -1.84 26.14 1.59
N GLY A 51 -1.15 26.55 0.50
CA GLY A 51 -1.37 26.02 -0.83
C GLY A 51 -2.77 26.28 -1.36
N GLY A 52 -3.34 25.31 -2.06
CA GLY A 52 -4.68 25.39 -2.60
C GLY A 52 -5.43 24.08 -2.59
N VAL A 53 -6.74 24.16 -2.77
CA VAL A 53 -7.65 23.02 -2.73
C VAL A 53 -8.30 22.81 -4.10
N ILE A 54 -8.30 21.56 -4.57
CA ILE A 54 -9.19 21.09 -5.65
C ILE A 54 -10.27 20.22 -5.02
N SER A 55 -11.52 20.68 -5.09
CA SER A 55 -12.69 19.96 -4.62
C SER A 55 -13.60 19.61 -5.79
N ASN A 56 -13.69 18.32 -6.14
CA ASN A 56 -14.47 17.87 -7.28
C ASN A 56 -15.39 16.70 -6.90
N SER A 57 -16.64 16.75 -7.39
CA SER A 57 -17.60 15.65 -7.23
C SER A 57 -17.63 14.70 -8.40
N GLN A 58 -17.11 15.13 -9.56
CA GLN A 58 -16.97 14.37 -10.80
C GLN A 58 -15.48 14.34 -11.21
N ASP A 59 -15.15 13.78 -12.36
CA ASP A 59 -13.77 13.70 -12.84
C ASP A 59 -13.16 15.08 -13.12
N PHE A 60 -11.97 15.31 -12.61
CA PHE A 60 -11.13 16.46 -12.91
C PHE A 60 -9.83 15.98 -13.55
N ALA A 61 -9.66 16.24 -14.83
CA ALA A 61 -8.48 15.83 -15.58
C ALA A 61 -7.51 16.99 -15.76
N MET A 62 -6.26 16.79 -15.35
CA MET A 62 -5.17 17.75 -15.53
C MET A 62 -4.30 17.32 -16.69
N ASN A 63 -4.41 18.04 -17.82
CA ASN A 63 -3.66 17.77 -19.06
C ASN A 63 -2.35 18.57 -19.15
N LYS A 64 -2.10 19.45 -18.17
CA LYS A 64 -0.88 20.25 -18.04
C LYS A 64 -0.29 20.08 -16.63
N PRO A 65 1.03 20.31 -16.48
CA PRO A 65 1.70 20.17 -15.19
C PRO A 65 1.08 21.07 -14.11
N PHE A 66 1.16 20.60 -12.88
CA PHE A 66 0.91 21.42 -11.70
C PHE A 66 2.17 21.46 -10.83
N SER A 67 2.34 22.55 -10.09
CA SER A 67 3.53 22.77 -9.31
C SER A 67 3.24 23.60 -8.05
N GLY A 68 4.22 23.73 -7.17
CA GLY A 68 4.15 24.61 -6.03
C GLY A 68 4.31 23.91 -4.68
N THR A 69 3.78 24.53 -3.64
CA THR A 69 3.99 24.10 -2.26
C THR A 69 3.11 22.94 -1.84
N LYS A 70 1.77 23.14 -1.87
CA LYS A 70 0.82 22.17 -1.34
C LYS A 70 -0.49 22.17 -2.14
N MET A 71 -0.95 20.99 -2.49
CA MET A 71 -2.28 20.75 -3.06
C MET A 71 -3.07 19.83 -2.16
N VAL A 72 -4.32 20.19 -1.89
CA VAL A 72 -5.27 19.35 -1.18
C VAL A 72 -6.36 18.91 -2.15
N LYS A 73 -6.51 17.60 -2.34
CA LYS A 73 -7.61 17.01 -3.08
C LYS A 73 -8.76 16.68 -2.14
N ARG A 74 -9.95 17.21 -2.43
CA ARG A 74 -11.21 16.92 -1.71
C ARG A 74 -12.33 16.51 -2.68
N GLY A 75 -13.49 16.14 -2.10
CA GLY A 75 -14.64 15.68 -2.87
C GLY A 75 -14.49 14.24 -3.38
N ALA A 76 -15.60 13.62 -3.78
CA ALA A 76 -15.66 12.20 -4.10
C ALA A 76 -15.14 11.84 -5.51
N GLY A 77 -15.00 12.84 -6.41
CA GLY A 77 -14.58 12.61 -7.79
C GLY A 77 -13.10 12.24 -7.94
N TRP A 78 -12.74 11.85 -9.15
CA TRP A 78 -11.37 11.50 -9.50
C TRP A 78 -10.58 12.75 -9.91
N LEU A 79 -9.37 12.87 -9.44
CA LEU A 79 -8.36 13.76 -9.98
C LEU A 79 -7.40 12.93 -10.84
N LYS A 80 -7.44 13.11 -12.15
CA LYS A 80 -6.62 12.38 -13.12
C LYS A 80 -5.49 13.28 -13.61
N THR A 81 -4.26 12.81 -13.54
CA THR A 81 -3.09 13.57 -13.98
C THR A 81 -2.47 12.92 -15.20
N TYR A 82 -2.40 13.66 -16.32
CA TYR A 82 -1.90 13.15 -17.60
C TYR A 82 -0.58 13.80 -18.04
N ALA A 83 -0.18 14.89 -17.41
CA ALA A 83 1.03 15.60 -17.78
C ALA A 83 2.23 15.20 -16.92
N SER A 84 3.35 14.94 -17.57
CA SER A 84 4.65 14.84 -16.91
C SER A 84 5.14 16.22 -16.42
N GLY A 85 6.07 16.24 -15.48
CA GLY A 85 6.69 17.48 -14.99
C GLY A 85 5.93 18.17 -13.85
N ALA A 86 4.93 17.53 -13.25
CA ALA A 86 4.36 17.99 -11.99
C ALA A 86 5.43 18.06 -10.90
N ASN A 87 5.44 19.14 -10.10
CA ASN A 87 6.40 19.34 -9.02
C ASN A 87 5.73 20.03 -7.83
N LEU A 88 5.27 19.22 -6.87
CA LEU A 88 4.71 19.68 -5.60
C LEU A 88 5.62 19.32 -4.44
N SER A 89 5.68 20.18 -3.44
CA SER A 89 6.32 19.79 -2.17
C SER A 89 5.44 18.79 -1.43
N ARG A 90 4.11 18.97 -1.43
CA ARG A 90 3.17 18.07 -0.76
C ARG A 90 1.85 17.98 -1.51
N MET A 91 1.34 16.75 -1.63
CA MET A 91 -0.04 16.47 -2.04
C MET A 91 -0.78 15.83 -0.88
N ILE A 92 -1.97 16.33 -0.54
CA ILE A 92 -2.84 15.75 0.49
C ILE A 92 -4.10 15.21 -0.20
N ILE A 93 -4.34 13.92 -0.07
CA ILE A 93 -5.58 13.29 -0.52
C ILE A 93 -6.50 13.21 0.70
N ALA A 94 -7.43 14.15 0.79
CA ALA A 94 -8.40 14.26 1.88
C ALA A 94 -9.79 13.73 1.49
N GLY A 95 -9.94 13.19 0.28
CA GLY A 95 -11.14 12.53 -0.21
C GLY A 95 -11.11 12.22 -1.69
N GLY A 96 -11.89 11.24 -2.12
CA GLY A 96 -11.97 10.76 -3.49
C GLY A 96 -10.73 10.01 -3.95
N THR A 97 -10.44 10.05 -5.24
CA THR A 97 -9.35 9.30 -5.85
C THR A 97 -8.41 10.22 -6.61
N VAL A 98 -7.13 10.02 -6.45
CA VAL A 98 -6.09 10.57 -7.34
C VAL A 98 -5.57 9.44 -8.21
N GLN A 99 -5.76 9.57 -9.52
CA GLN A 99 -5.19 8.67 -10.51
C GLN A 99 -4.00 9.33 -11.18
N ASN A 100 -2.87 8.69 -11.06
CA ASN A 100 -1.63 9.20 -11.60
C ASN A 100 -1.21 8.44 -12.86
N ASN A 101 -1.52 9.02 -14.02
CA ASN A 101 -1.20 8.41 -15.31
C ASN A 101 0.21 8.76 -15.83
N SER A 102 0.87 9.79 -15.28
CA SER A 102 2.15 10.29 -15.80
C SER A 102 3.22 10.53 -14.74
N GLY A 103 2.98 10.12 -13.52
CA GLY A 103 3.86 10.35 -12.39
C GLY A 103 3.52 11.65 -11.64
N VAL A 104 2.99 11.55 -10.43
CA VAL A 104 2.89 12.70 -9.52
C VAL A 104 4.27 12.95 -8.92
N ALA A 105 4.90 14.01 -9.34
CA ALA A 105 6.12 14.47 -8.71
C ALA A 105 5.79 15.31 -7.46
N ALA A 106 5.27 14.67 -6.42
CA ALA A 106 5.18 15.27 -5.10
C ALA A 106 6.27 14.68 -4.20
N LYS A 107 6.95 15.51 -3.42
CA LYS A 107 7.95 15.00 -2.46
C LYS A 107 7.30 14.12 -1.40
N VAL A 108 6.09 14.51 -0.97
CA VAL A 108 5.26 13.75 -0.04
C VAL A 108 3.84 13.65 -0.59
N VAL A 109 3.30 12.45 -0.65
CA VAL A 109 1.87 12.21 -0.86
C VAL A 109 1.28 11.73 0.47
N GLU A 110 0.51 12.59 1.11
CA GLU A 110 -0.22 12.25 2.33
C GLU A 110 -1.63 11.80 1.98
N ILE A 111 -2.03 10.64 2.47
CA ILE A 111 -3.38 10.11 2.24
C ILE A 111 -4.13 10.11 3.58
N GLN A 112 -5.03 11.07 3.75
CA GLN A 112 -5.87 11.20 4.95
C GLN A 112 -7.19 10.44 4.82
N ALA A 113 -7.75 10.40 3.59
CA ALA A 113 -8.94 9.66 3.23
C ALA A 113 -8.99 9.49 1.71
N GLY A 114 -9.50 8.36 1.24
CA GLY A 114 -9.61 8.09 -0.20
C GLY A 114 -8.48 7.25 -0.74
N SER A 115 -8.21 7.39 -2.03
CA SER A 115 -7.38 6.44 -2.78
C SER A 115 -6.34 7.12 -3.65
N LEU A 116 -5.17 6.51 -3.73
CA LEU A 116 -4.17 6.73 -4.76
C LEU A 116 -4.21 5.55 -5.73
N VAL A 117 -4.28 5.80 -7.03
CA VAL A 117 -4.32 4.77 -8.08
C VAL A 117 -3.15 4.97 -9.02
N ASP A 118 -2.55 3.87 -9.42
CA ASP A 118 -1.46 3.77 -10.38
C ASP A 118 -0.09 4.26 -9.90
N ASN A 119 0.78 4.53 -10.85
CA ASN A 119 2.20 4.74 -10.63
C ASN A 119 2.45 6.00 -9.76
N VAL A 120 3.03 5.80 -8.61
CA VAL A 120 3.38 6.90 -7.71
C VAL A 120 4.48 7.80 -8.29
N GLY A 121 5.08 7.37 -9.40
CA GLY A 121 6.12 8.12 -10.08
C GLY A 121 7.32 8.40 -9.17
N THR A 122 7.71 9.66 -9.12
CA THR A 122 8.85 10.12 -8.31
C THR A 122 8.46 10.63 -6.93
N ALA A 123 7.27 10.27 -6.40
CA ALA A 123 6.94 10.58 -5.01
C ALA A 123 7.97 9.94 -4.08
N ASN A 124 8.62 10.73 -3.25
CA ASN A 124 9.65 10.21 -2.36
C ASN A 124 9.08 9.55 -1.11
N GLU A 125 7.87 9.95 -0.72
CA GLU A 125 7.21 9.46 0.48
C GLU A 125 5.70 9.35 0.28
N ILE A 126 5.13 8.23 0.76
CA ILE A 126 3.68 8.05 0.96
C ILE A 126 3.45 8.05 2.46
N ASN A 127 2.70 9.01 2.97
CA ASN A 127 2.41 9.14 4.38
C ASN A 127 0.94 8.87 4.66
N VAL A 128 0.66 8.03 5.66
CA VAL A 128 -0.71 7.77 6.16
C VAL A 128 -0.74 8.15 7.64
N PRO A 129 -1.29 9.32 8.00
CA PRO A 129 -1.33 9.76 9.38
C PRO A 129 -2.11 8.83 10.29
N GLU A 130 -1.81 8.87 11.59
CA GLU A 130 -2.53 8.12 12.61
C GLU A 130 -4.04 8.38 12.53
N GLY A 131 -4.84 7.34 12.77
CA GLY A 131 -6.30 7.40 12.70
C GLY A 131 -6.88 7.55 11.28
N LYS A 132 -6.04 7.56 10.23
CA LYS A 132 -6.49 7.64 8.84
C LYS A 132 -6.51 6.28 8.16
N ASN A 133 -7.47 6.11 7.24
CA ASN A 133 -7.62 4.93 6.41
C ASN A 133 -7.40 5.35 4.95
N ALA A 134 -6.38 4.78 4.36
CA ALA A 134 -5.96 5.07 3.01
C ALA A 134 -5.98 3.82 2.14
N SER A 135 -6.14 3.98 0.84
CA SER A 135 -5.88 2.92 -0.11
C SER A 135 -4.91 3.36 -1.21
N TRP A 136 -4.11 2.41 -1.66
CA TRP A 136 -3.23 2.58 -2.80
C TRP A 136 -3.36 1.38 -3.73
N THR A 137 -3.76 1.64 -4.97
CA THR A 137 -3.85 0.62 -6.02
C THR A 137 -2.65 0.75 -6.94
N THR A 138 -1.84 -0.28 -7.01
CA THR A 138 -0.66 -0.35 -7.88
C THR A 138 -1.07 -0.91 -9.25
N ALA A 139 -0.66 -0.25 -10.33
CA ALA A 139 -1.03 -0.66 -11.69
C ALA A 139 -0.45 -2.03 -12.09
N ASN A 140 0.77 -2.30 -11.64
CA ASN A 140 1.49 -3.53 -11.91
C ASN A 140 2.37 -3.90 -10.73
N ARG A 141 2.82 -5.15 -10.72
CA ARG A 141 3.84 -5.64 -9.79
C ARG A 141 5.17 -4.95 -10.11
N GLN A 142 5.43 -3.87 -9.45
CA GLN A 142 6.65 -3.08 -9.64
C GLN A 142 7.40 -2.91 -8.32
N THR A 143 8.65 -2.57 -8.44
CA THR A 143 9.42 -2.10 -7.31
C THR A 143 9.10 -0.64 -7.06
N TYR A 144 8.49 -0.36 -5.92
CA TYR A 144 8.27 0.99 -5.44
C TYR A 144 9.34 1.31 -4.40
N SER A 145 10.26 2.19 -4.75
CA SER A 145 11.30 2.66 -3.83
C SER A 145 10.80 3.73 -2.86
N ASN A 146 9.56 4.17 -3.04
CA ASN A 146 8.93 5.18 -2.21
C ASN A 146 8.87 4.73 -0.76
N LYS A 147 9.29 5.63 0.13
CA LYS A 147 9.17 5.41 1.56
C LYS A 147 7.72 5.50 1.97
N ILE A 148 7.24 4.51 2.70
CA ILE A 148 5.92 4.53 3.34
C ILE A 148 6.12 4.88 4.80
N THR A 149 5.36 5.85 5.31
CA THR A 149 5.47 6.37 6.68
C THR A 149 4.10 6.58 7.30
N GLY A 150 4.10 6.90 8.60
CA GLY A 150 2.89 7.17 9.37
C GLY A 150 2.36 5.96 10.12
N ALA A 151 1.32 6.21 10.94
CA ALA A 151 0.73 5.23 11.85
C ALA A 151 -0.72 4.85 11.48
N GLY A 152 -1.19 5.27 10.32
CA GLY A 152 -2.54 4.97 9.85
C GLY A 152 -2.68 3.58 9.23
N ARG A 153 -3.85 3.28 8.69
CA ARG A 153 -4.17 2.03 8.00
C ARG A 153 -4.03 2.21 6.48
N LEU A 154 -3.13 1.47 5.86
CA LEU A 154 -2.90 1.49 4.42
C LEU A 154 -3.31 0.17 3.78
N THR A 155 -4.36 0.19 2.97
CA THR A 155 -4.73 -0.94 2.12
C THR A 155 -4.01 -0.82 0.77
N VAL A 156 -3.19 -1.80 0.44
CA VAL A 156 -2.46 -1.83 -0.84
C VAL A 156 -3.10 -2.88 -1.74
N TYR A 157 -3.69 -2.45 -2.83
CA TYR A 157 -4.22 -3.31 -3.87
C TYR A 157 -3.14 -3.57 -4.92
N CYS A 158 -2.80 -4.83 -5.11
CA CYS A 158 -1.89 -5.26 -6.17
C CYS A 158 -2.68 -5.96 -7.27
N ALA A 159 -2.41 -5.64 -8.53
CA ALA A 159 -2.99 -6.36 -9.65
C ALA A 159 -2.55 -7.83 -9.59
N THR A 160 -3.52 -8.73 -9.59
CA THR A 160 -3.29 -10.17 -9.71
C THR A 160 -3.59 -10.59 -11.14
N GLU A 161 -2.61 -11.14 -11.81
CA GLU A 161 -2.84 -11.75 -13.11
C GLU A 161 -3.31 -13.19 -12.94
N LYS A 162 -4.41 -13.52 -13.60
CA LYS A 162 -4.95 -14.86 -13.66
C LYS A 162 -4.54 -15.49 -15.00
N GLY A 163 -3.89 -16.63 -14.99
CA GLY A 163 -3.60 -17.41 -16.21
C GLY A 163 -2.40 -18.34 -16.05
N SER A 164 -2.17 -19.16 -17.08
CA SER A 164 -1.02 -20.08 -17.17
C SER A 164 0.34 -19.38 -17.21
N ASP A 165 0.37 -18.08 -17.54
CA ASP A 165 1.58 -17.26 -17.58
C ASP A 165 2.03 -16.76 -16.20
N TRP A 166 1.46 -17.30 -15.22
CA TRP A 166 1.58 -17.09 -13.80
C TRP A 166 3.00 -17.12 -13.26
N VAL A 167 3.83 -17.97 -13.85
CA VAL A 167 5.22 -18.19 -13.43
C VAL A 167 6.16 -17.16 -14.06
N ALA A 168 5.78 -16.59 -15.22
CA ALA A 168 6.71 -15.86 -16.06
C ALA A 168 6.96 -14.39 -15.65
N THR A 169 6.05 -13.75 -14.92
CA THR A 169 6.10 -12.28 -14.76
C THR A 169 5.95 -11.77 -13.31
N ARG A 170 6.15 -12.62 -12.32
CA ARG A 170 6.03 -12.21 -10.91
C ARG A 170 7.18 -11.33 -10.47
N THR A 171 7.06 -10.04 -10.70
CA THR A 171 7.87 -9.08 -9.98
C THR A 171 7.25 -8.89 -8.59
N PRO A 172 7.97 -9.18 -7.51
CA PRO A 172 7.45 -8.93 -6.17
C PRO A 172 7.19 -7.45 -5.99
N LEU A 173 6.10 -7.12 -5.31
CA LEU A 173 5.85 -5.75 -4.90
C LEU A 173 6.88 -5.38 -3.84
N LYS A 174 7.78 -4.49 -4.20
CA LYS A 174 8.80 -4.00 -3.29
C LYS A 174 8.33 -2.71 -2.66
N LEU A 175 8.11 -2.74 -1.35
CA LEU A 175 7.71 -1.59 -0.56
C LEU A 175 8.84 -1.21 0.40
N ASN A 176 9.11 0.07 0.52
CA ASN A 176 10.00 0.59 1.55
C ASN A 176 9.15 1.04 2.75
N THR A 177 9.01 0.16 3.72
CA THR A 177 8.19 0.35 4.93
C THR A 177 9.00 0.83 6.13
N ALA A 178 10.26 1.21 5.94
CA ALA A 178 11.08 1.78 7.02
C ALA A 178 10.46 3.10 7.52
N GLY A 179 10.05 3.13 8.78
CA GLY A 179 9.34 4.26 9.40
C GLY A 179 7.82 4.22 9.29
N PHE A 180 7.24 3.14 8.77
CA PHE A 180 5.82 2.86 8.86
C PHE A 180 5.51 2.10 10.15
N THR A 181 4.63 2.66 10.98
CA THR A 181 4.22 2.10 12.28
C THR A 181 2.72 1.77 12.34
N GLY A 182 2.04 1.92 11.20
CA GLY A 182 0.60 1.69 11.06
C GLY A 182 0.24 0.23 10.77
N THR A 183 -0.90 0.06 10.11
CA THR A 183 -1.38 -1.26 9.68
C THR A 183 -1.34 -1.38 8.17
N LEU A 184 -0.57 -2.31 7.64
CA LEU A 184 -0.58 -2.68 6.23
C LEU A 184 -1.64 -3.77 5.99
N VAL A 185 -2.51 -3.53 5.01
CA VAL A 185 -3.54 -4.49 4.57
C VAL A 185 -3.26 -4.86 3.12
N PRO A 186 -2.67 -6.03 2.84
CA PRO A 186 -2.50 -6.50 1.48
C PRO A 186 -3.85 -6.91 0.89
N GLN A 187 -4.12 -6.49 -0.35
CA GLN A 187 -5.33 -6.83 -1.10
C GLN A 187 -4.99 -7.15 -2.55
N ALA A 188 -5.88 -7.87 -3.19
CA ALA A 188 -5.82 -8.15 -4.62
C ALA A 188 -6.91 -7.38 -5.36
N THR A 189 -6.60 -6.81 -6.52
CA THR A 189 -7.60 -6.16 -7.37
C THR A 189 -8.54 -7.18 -8.03
N ASN A 190 -8.14 -8.43 -8.09
CA ASN A 190 -8.95 -9.55 -8.58
C ASN A 190 -8.98 -10.67 -7.52
N ALA A 191 -10.17 -11.01 -7.06
CA ALA A 191 -10.37 -12.00 -6.00
C ALA A 191 -9.98 -13.45 -6.38
N ALA A 192 -9.69 -13.73 -7.66
CA ALA A 192 -9.44 -15.11 -8.13
C ALA A 192 -8.06 -15.67 -7.74
N ASP A 193 -7.11 -14.82 -7.39
CA ASP A 193 -5.80 -15.23 -6.91
C ASP A 193 -5.21 -14.16 -5.98
N GLY A 194 -5.52 -14.28 -4.74
CA GLY A 194 -5.17 -13.35 -3.68
C GLY A 194 -3.70 -13.36 -3.26
N ARG A 195 -2.74 -13.56 -4.17
CA ARG A 195 -1.32 -13.56 -3.80
C ARG A 195 -0.70 -12.18 -3.83
N PHE A 196 -0.06 -11.85 -2.74
CA PHE A 196 0.65 -10.60 -2.53
C PHE A 196 2.11 -10.92 -2.18
N THR A 197 3.03 -10.65 -3.08
CA THR A 197 4.45 -10.96 -2.87
C THR A 197 5.21 -9.74 -2.43
N LEU A 198 5.84 -9.82 -1.25
CA LEU A 198 6.70 -8.80 -0.70
C LEU A 198 8.16 -9.12 -1.00
N ASP A 199 8.89 -8.15 -1.50
CA ASP A 199 10.35 -8.13 -1.48
C ASP A 199 10.79 -7.08 -0.47
N SER A 200 11.16 -7.50 0.69
CA SER A 200 11.60 -6.55 1.69
C SER A 200 12.73 -7.11 2.53
N SER A 201 13.81 -6.37 2.55
CA SER A 201 14.81 -6.48 3.60
C SER A 201 14.40 -5.70 4.86
N ALA A 202 13.42 -4.79 4.76
CA ALA A 202 13.02 -3.91 5.86
C ALA A 202 11.93 -4.51 6.75
N GLY A 203 11.08 -5.40 6.23
CA GLY A 203 9.99 -5.98 7.02
C GLY A 203 9.00 -4.94 7.56
N LEU A 204 8.12 -5.38 8.44
CA LEU A 204 7.16 -4.57 9.18
C LEU A 204 7.39 -4.74 10.69
N ALA A 205 8.63 -4.66 11.15
CA ALA A 205 8.98 -4.92 12.55
C ALA A 205 8.29 -3.98 13.53
N ASP A 206 8.08 -2.72 13.10
CA ASP A 206 7.45 -1.67 13.91
C ASP A 206 5.99 -1.42 13.52
N ALA A 207 5.38 -2.32 12.73
CA ALA A 207 4.06 -2.15 12.18
C ALA A 207 3.23 -3.43 12.25
N LYS A 208 1.94 -3.29 11.97
CA LYS A 208 0.99 -4.39 11.93
C LYS A 208 0.73 -4.84 10.48
N MET A 209 0.45 -6.12 10.30
CA MET A 209 -0.09 -6.66 9.07
C MET A 209 -1.44 -7.33 9.35
N ASP A 210 -2.46 -6.93 8.60
CA ASP A 210 -3.79 -7.51 8.66
C ASP A 210 -4.10 -8.18 7.32
N ILE A 211 -4.07 -9.52 7.29
CA ILE A 211 -4.21 -10.29 6.06
C ILE A 211 -5.67 -10.72 5.90
N PRO A 212 -6.42 -10.14 4.94
CA PRO A 212 -7.80 -10.53 4.70
C PRO A 212 -7.94 -11.98 4.21
N SER A 213 -9.12 -12.55 4.42
CA SER A 213 -9.47 -13.88 3.90
C SER A 213 -9.23 -13.98 2.39
N GLY A 214 -8.67 -15.09 1.93
CA GLY A 214 -8.36 -15.33 0.53
C GLY A 214 -7.06 -14.69 0.04
N ILE A 215 -6.38 -13.89 0.87
CA ILE A 215 -5.08 -13.32 0.53
C ILE A 215 -3.94 -14.19 1.06
N ILE A 216 -2.95 -14.44 0.21
CA ILE A 216 -1.73 -15.16 0.56
C ILE A 216 -0.55 -14.18 0.41
N VAL A 217 0.09 -13.85 1.52
CA VAL A 217 1.30 -13.04 1.51
C VAL A 217 2.52 -13.94 1.36
N GLN A 218 3.34 -13.65 0.37
CA GLN A 218 4.59 -14.37 0.09
C GLN A 218 5.77 -13.41 0.22
N ASN A 219 6.96 -13.93 0.48
CA ASN A 219 8.19 -13.15 0.42
C ASN A 219 9.25 -13.84 -0.47
N THR A 220 10.32 -13.13 -0.78
CA THR A 220 11.34 -13.56 -1.73
C THR A 220 12.48 -14.38 -1.10
N GLY A 221 12.19 -15.26 -0.16
CA GLY A 221 13.17 -16.20 0.42
C GLY A 221 14.09 -15.62 1.48
N LYS A 222 13.68 -14.50 2.08
CA LYS A 222 14.42 -13.83 3.16
C LYS A 222 13.69 -13.95 4.49
N VAL A 223 14.32 -13.44 5.51
CA VAL A 223 13.68 -13.22 6.81
C VAL A 223 12.80 -11.98 6.70
N TYR A 224 11.53 -12.10 7.07
CA TYR A 224 10.59 -11.01 7.12
C TYR A 224 10.00 -10.88 8.52
N THR A 225 10.16 -9.73 9.13
CA THR A 225 9.66 -9.47 10.49
C THR A 225 8.37 -8.68 10.43
N ILE A 226 7.37 -9.09 11.22
CA ILE A 226 6.06 -8.45 11.36
C ILE A 226 5.85 -8.15 12.84
N GLY A 227 5.54 -6.90 13.17
CA GLY A 227 5.33 -6.46 14.54
C GLY A 227 4.12 -7.11 15.19
N GLU A 228 2.98 -7.10 14.49
CA GLU A 228 1.73 -7.76 14.91
C GLU A 228 1.03 -8.31 13.66
N LEU A 229 0.52 -9.53 13.74
CA LEU A 229 -0.14 -10.21 12.64
C LEU A 229 -1.59 -10.53 12.98
N THR A 230 -2.51 -10.06 12.15
CA THR A 230 -3.95 -10.31 12.32
C THR A 230 -4.60 -10.77 11.01
N GLY A 231 -5.90 -11.02 11.04
CA GLY A 231 -6.67 -11.46 9.88
C GLY A 231 -6.78 -12.97 9.74
N THR A 232 -7.36 -13.39 8.62
CA THR A 232 -7.70 -14.82 8.34
C THR A 232 -7.11 -15.32 7.01
N GLY A 233 -6.26 -14.51 6.37
CA GLY A 233 -5.50 -14.92 5.19
C GLY A 233 -4.29 -15.79 5.54
N SER A 234 -3.33 -15.88 4.63
CA SER A 234 -2.21 -16.81 4.81
C SER A 234 -0.85 -16.12 4.65
N LEU A 235 0.11 -16.55 5.47
CA LEU A 235 1.54 -16.38 5.18
C LEU A 235 1.99 -17.57 4.33
N GLY A 236 2.38 -17.30 3.11
CA GLY A 236 2.84 -18.34 2.17
C GLY A 236 4.35 -18.55 2.18
N GLY A 237 4.78 -19.56 1.45
CA GLY A 237 6.19 -19.82 1.14
C GLY A 237 6.77 -18.84 0.13
N GLY A 238 8.01 -19.09 -0.26
CA GLY A 238 8.66 -18.34 -1.32
C GLY A 238 7.94 -18.46 -2.67
N CYS A 239 8.05 -17.43 -3.50
CA CYS A 239 7.52 -17.48 -4.86
C CYS A 239 8.52 -18.14 -5.82
N THR A 240 8.02 -18.72 -6.89
CA THR A 240 8.84 -19.16 -8.02
C THR A 240 8.93 -18.02 -9.02
N PHE A 241 10.13 -17.65 -9.45
CA PHE A 241 10.35 -16.62 -10.47
C PHE A 241 10.14 -17.17 -11.89
N SER A 242 10.01 -16.24 -12.85
CA SER A 242 9.84 -16.53 -14.28
C SER A 242 10.95 -17.38 -14.91
N ASN A 243 12.14 -17.37 -14.33
CA ASN A 243 13.26 -18.18 -14.80
C ASN A 243 13.28 -19.61 -14.22
N GLY A 244 12.19 -20.04 -13.55
CA GLY A 244 12.09 -21.35 -12.93
C GLY A 244 12.85 -21.50 -11.60
N SER A 245 13.60 -20.47 -11.15
CA SER A 245 14.21 -20.53 -9.83
C SER A 245 13.14 -20.32 -8.76
N SER A 246 13.01 -21.27 -7.85
CA SER A 246 12.21 -21.11 -6.64
C SER A 246 13.01 -20.37 -5.60
N VAL A 247 12.37 -19.41 -4.95
CA VAL A 247 12.94 -18.82 -3.74
C VAL A 247 12.95 -19.86 -2.65
N GLY A 248 14.12 -20.07 -2.08
CA GLY A 248 14.30 -21.03 -0.98
C GLY A 248 13.43 -20.70 0.23
N ALA A 249 13.56 -21.53 1.25
CA ALA A 249 12.83 -21.40 2.51
C ALA A 249 12.87 -19.96 3.03
N ASN A 250 11.71 -19.38 3.23
CA ASN A 250 11.55 -18.09 3.87
C ASN A 250 11.33 -18.25 5.38
N THR A 251 11.62 -17.20 6.12
CA THR A 251 11.37 -17.14 7.57
C THR A 251 10.44 -15.99 7.88
N TRP A 252 9.33 -16.28 8.51
CA TRP A 252 8.44 -15.29 9.10
C TRP A 252 8.73 -15.14 10.57
N LYS A 253 9.18 -13.94 10.98
CA LYS A 253 9.31 -13.56 12.39
C LYS A 253 8.12 -12.71 12.77
N VAL A 254 7.38 -13.07 13.82
CA VAL A 254 6.12 -12.39 14.18
C VAL A 254 6.08 -12.09 15.66
N GLY A 255 5.72 -10.84 16.01
CA GLY A 255 5.49 -10.41 17.39
C GLY A 255 6.44 -9.35 17.92
N SER A 256 7.25 -8.70 17.09
CA SER A 256 8.26 -7.73 17.55
C SER A 256 7.70 -6.45 18.19
N LEU A 257 6.38 -6.19 18.11
CA LEU A 257 5.73 -5.10 18.87
C LEU A 257 5.51 -5.41 20.34
N ASN A 258 5.73 -6.66 20.79
CA ASN A 258 5.52 -7.09 22.17
C ASN A 258 4.06 -6.97 22.66
N THR A 259 3.10 -6.94 21.75
CA THR A 259 1.66 -6.88 22.03
C THR A 259 1.02 -8.25 21.96
N ASP A 260 -0.15 -8.39 22.59
CA ASP A 260 -1.00 -9.57 22.44
C ASP A 260 -1.86 -9.44 21.19
N PHE A 261 -1.95 -10.52 20.39
CA PHE A 261 -2.73 -10.52 19.16
C PHE A 261 -3.23 -11.92 18.77
N THR A 262 -4.23 -11.94 17.89
CA THR A 262 -4.81 -13.19 17.38
C THR A 262 -4.68 -13.24 15.86
N PHE A 263 -4.18 -14.37 15.35
CA PHE A 263 -4.10 -14.68 13.94
C PHE A 263 -5.00 -15.88 13.62
N GLY A 264 -6.05 -15.61 12.83
CA GLY A 264 -7.03 -16.63 12.41
C GLY A 264 -6.68 -17.33 11.09
N GLY A 265 -5.59 -16.93 10.46
CA GLY A 265 -5.15 -17.45 9.18
C GLY A 265 -4.21 -18.65 9.29
N SER A 266 -3.50 -18.93 8.21
CA SER A 266 -2.57 -20.06 8.13
C SER A 266 -1.15 -19.64 7.79
N ILE A 267 -0.18 -20.45 8.21
CA ILE A 267 1.20 -20.40 7.71
C ILE A 267 1.37 -21.63 6.82
N ALA A 268 1.66 -21.40 5.55
CA ALA A 268 1.59 -22.43 4.52
C ALA A 268 2.90 -22.56 3.73
N ALA A 269 3.02 -23.65 3.02
CA ALA A 269 4.05 -24.04 2.07
C ALA A 269 5.31 -24.74 2.62
N ALA A 270 5.81 -25.65 1.79
CA ALA A 270 7.01 -26.42 2.08
C ALA A 270 8.23 -25.50 2.32
N GLY A 271 9.03 -25.84 3.31
CA GLY A 271 10.26 -25.14 3.65
C GLY A 271 10.09 -23.80 4.37
N THR A 272 8.86 -23.30 4.53
CA THR A 272 8.60 -22.09 5.31
C THR A 272 8.98 -22.33 6.77
N LYS A 273 9.66 -21.34 7.35
CA LYS A 273 10.02 -21.29 8.78
C LYS A 273 9.20 -20.21 9.46
N PHE A 274 8.84 -20.48 10.70
CA PHE A 274 8.13 -19.55 11.55
C PHE A 274 8.88 -19.31 12.85
N GLU A 275 8.97 -18.08 13.26
CA GLU A 275 9.57 -17.70 14.55
C GLU A 275 8.66 -16.69 15.26
N LYS A 276 8.13 -17.09 16.43
CA LYS A 276 7.47 -16.17 17.36
C LYS A 276 8.55 -15.43 18.13
N VAL A 277 8.54 -14.12 18.02
CA VAL A 277 9.45 -13.20 18.72
C VAL A 277 8.65 -12.24 19.58
N GLY A 278 9.36 -11.55 20.51
CA GLY A 278 8.75 -10.55 21.41
C GLY A 278 7.92 -11.16 22.53
N THR A 279 7.72 -10.38 23.59
CA THR A 279 7.20 -10.84 24.90
C THR A 279 5.68 -11.08 24.92
N GLY A 280 4.92 -10.55 23.95
CA GLY A 280 3.46 -10.67 23.93
C GLY A 280 2.96 -12.08 23.59
N VAL A 281 1.66 -12.29 23.77
CA VAL A 281 0.95 -13.54 23.45
C VAL A 281 0.46 -13.50 22.01
N MET A 282 0.89 -14.47 21.20
CA MET A 282 0.29 -14.74 19.91
C MET A 282 -0.70 -15.88 20.02
N THR A 283 -1.97 -15.65 19.75
CA THR A 283 -2.99 -16.70 19.65
C THR A 283 -3.22 -17.09 18.19
N MET A 284 -2.98 -18.35 17.86
CA MET A 284 -3.32 -18.92 16.57
C MET A 284 -4.65 -19.68 16.65
N THR A 285 -5.56 -19.38 15.72
CA THR A 285 -6.86 -20.07 15.62
C THR A 285 -7.07 -20.78 14.27
N GLY A 286 -6.17 -20.58 13.31
CA GLY A 286 -6.17 -21.26 12.02
C GLY A 286 -5.31 -22.52 11.97
N THR A 287 -5.28 -23.18 10.81
CA THR A 287 -4.42 -24.33 10.55
C THR A 287 -3.22 -23.96 9.71
N SER A 288 -2.08 -24.61 9.96
CA SER A 288 -0.84 -24.39 9.21
C SER A 288 -0.24 -25.72 8.74
N ASP A 289 0.33 -25.73 7.54
CA ASP A 289 0.86 -26.95 6.91
C ASP A 289 2.33 -26.83 6.47
N PHE A 290 3.03 -25.80 6.94
CA PHE A 290 4.46 -25.61 6.63
C PHE A 290 5.32 -26.80 7.13
N THR A 291 6.42 -27.06 6.44
CA THR A 291 7.32 -28.19 6.76
C THR A 291 8.68 -27.74 7.32
N GLY A 292 8.92 -26.44 7.38
CA GLY A 292 10.12 -25.90 8.03
C GLY A 292 10.01 -25.89 9.56
N THR A 293 11.00 -25.29 10.20
CA THR A 293 11.04 -25.21 11.66
C THR A 293 10.09 -24.16 12.18
N ALA A 294 9.47 -24.43 13.33
CA ALA A 294 8.80 -23.46 14.17
C ALA A 294 9.67 -23.19 15.40
N VAL A 295 9.89 -21.92 15.73
CA VAL A 295 10.67 -21.50 16.90
C VAL A 295 9.83 -20.53 17.72
N ILE A 296 9.76 -20.75 19.00
CA ILE A 296 9.22 -19.79 19.97
C ILE A 296 10.43 -19.22 20.69
N SER A 297 10.88 -18.05 20.24
CA SER A 297 12.10 -17.44 20.77
C SER A 297 11.83 -16.62 22.03
N GLU A 298 10.62 -16.07 22.16
CA GLU A 298 10.24 -15.21 23.26
C GLU A 298 8.72 -15.11 23.39
N GLY A 299 8.23 -14.87 24.62
CA GLY A 299 6.81 -14.73 24.93
C GLY A 299 6.01 -16.02 24.80
N THR A 300 4.76 -15.93 24.43
CA THR A 300 3.84 -17.07 24.45
C THR A 300 3.21 -17.29 23.07
N LEU A 301 3.16 -18.55 22.62
CA LEU A 301 2.36 -18.98 21.49
C LEU A 301 1.18 -19.84 22.00
N CYS A 302 -0.03 -19.30 21.91
CA CYS A 302 -1.26 -20.00 22.28
C CYS A 302 -1.90 -20.62 21.04
N LEU A 303 -2.14 -21.94 21.06
CA LEU A 303 -2.84 -22.67 20.01
C LEU A 303 -4.28 -22.86 20.43
N ASN A 304 -5.21 -22.14 19.84
CA ASN A 304 -6.62 -22.13 20.24
C ASN A 304 -7.54 -22.29 19.01
N LYS A 305 -7.73 -23.53 18.58
CA LYS A 305 -8.62 -23.85 17.47
C LYS A 305 -9.82 -24.64 17.96
N SER A 306 -11.01 -24.24 17.57
CA SER A 306 -12.23 -25.03 17.76
C SER A 306 -12.12 -26.37 17.03
N GLY A 307 -12.34 -27.51 17.75
CA GLY A 307 -12.22 -28.85 17.20
C GLY A 307 -10.83 -29.48 17.33
N GLY A 308 -9.90 -28.87 18.06
CA GLY A 308 -8.60 -29.45 18.38
C GLY A 308 -7.41 -28.72 17.72
N THR A 309 -6.22 -29.02 18.19
CA THR A 309 -4.98 -28.35 17.81
C THR A 309 -4.22 -29.01 16.66
N THR A 310 -4.74 -30.08 16.09
CA THR A 310 -4.10 -30.82 14.99
C THR A 310 -3.88 -29.93 13.78
N GLY A 311 -2.64 -29.87 13.27
CA GLY A 311 -2.28 -29.11 12.10
C GLY A 311 -2.15 -27.60 12.32
N MET A 312 -2.00 -27.13 13.56
CA MET A 312 -1.84 -25.69 13.82
C MET A 312 -0.42 -25.17 13.61
N LEU A 313 0.59 -26.00 13.85
CA LEU A 313 2.00 -25.64 13.73
C LEU A 313 2.74 -26.37 12.60
N GLY A 314 2.04 -26.76 11.55
CA GLY A 314 2.67 -27.47 10.44
C GLY A 314 3.22 -28.86 10.81
N LYS A 315 4.23 -29.31 10.09
CA LYS A 315 4.82 -30.66 10.22
C LYS A 315 6.32 -30.64 10.53
N GLY A 316 6.87 -29.46 10.74
CA GLY A 316 8.31 -29.30 11.02
C GLY A 316 8.66 -29.47 12.50
N THR A 317 9.92 -29.28 12.82
CA THR A 317 10.40 -29.31 14.20
C THR A 317 9.96 -28.06 14.96
N LEU A 318 9.43 -28.24 16.16
CA LEU A 318 9.18 -27.16 17.10
C LEU A 318 10.35 -27.04 18.10
N THR A 319 10.84 -25.83 18.24
CA THR A 319 11.81 -25.48 19.30
C THR A 319 11.23 -24.37 20.15
N VAL A 320 11.28 -24.53 21.46
CA VAL A 320 10.87 -23.52 22.44
C VAL A 320 12.10 -23.10 23.22
N ALA A 321 12.42 -21.81 23.16
CA ALA A 321 13.56 -21.25 23.88
C ALA A 321 13.31 -21.20 25.39
N ASP A 322 14.36 -21.08 26.17
CA ASP A 322 14.24 -20.92 27.63
C ASP A 322 13.44 -19.66 27.97
N GLY A 323 12.47 -19.83 28.88
CA GLY A 323 11.54 -18.76 29.28
C GLY A 323 10.39 -18.46 28.31
N ALA A 324 10.36 -19.07 27.10
CA ALA A 324 9.23 -18.98 26.18
C ALA A 324 8.21 -20.10 26.43
N THR A 325 6.96 -19.88 26.03
CA THR A 325 5.86 -20.87 26.24
C THR A 325 4.96 -21.00 25.01
#